data_3e995504ecad3a5ff8e1657d4f647230
#
_entry.id   3e995504ecad3a5ff8e1657d4f647230
#
_cell.length_a   1.000
_cell.length_b   1.000
_cell.length_c   1.000
_cell.angle_alpha   90.00
_cell.angle_beta   90.00
_cell.angle_gamma   90.00
#
_symmetry.space_group_name_H-M   'P 1'
#
loop_
_entity.id
_entity.type
_entity.pdbx_description
1 polymer ?
#
loop_
_entity_poly.entity_id
_entity_poly.type
_entity_poly.pdbx_seq_one_letter_code
_entity_poly.pdbx_strand_id
1 'polypeptide(L)'
;MLDAPIRPDGSRWTVVAVGLRLAIAGIAATLATLPARAEEPPAPERENLERWVRRLASPEFEGRSGEGARKAAGLIADEFRRLGLKPLFDGEYAQEIPPAPPVEALGRNVAGVIPGSDPELKDRWIILSAHYDHLGVRQGVLYPGADDNASGVAMLLESARSMVESGVRPRRSIAFVAFDQEEVGLYGSRYFVSHPPFPLEDLELFLTADMIGRSLGGVCEDRVFVMGSEHAPALRPWLFEEAAGKPLSLGILGADILVLNRSDYGPFRTRKIPFLFFSTGESSRYHSPNDTPETLDYPKLTAISRVMHGVVARAAVAPSLPRWSDAPDHPIEEAVTIRDVLRILASNREALRINAAQSLLIASTLRTLDGVVERGTITATERAAIIQAARVVLMTAF
;
A
#
# COMPACT_ATOMS: atom_id res chain seq x y z
N MET A 1 -25.71 -75.31 4.23
CA MET A 1 -24.88 -76.30 3.55
C MET A 1 -24.52 -75.66 2.21
N LEU A 2 -23.31 -75.21 2.07
CA LEU A 2 -22.75 -74.72 0.80
C LEU A 2 -21.57 -75.65 0.50
N ASP A 3 -21.64 -76.40 -0.58
CA ASP A 3 -20.63 -77.34 -1.01
C ASP A 3 -19.32 -76.63 -1.41
N ALA A 4 -18.20 -77.11 -0.86
CA ALA A 4 -16.89 -76.67 -1.25
C ALA A 4 -16.45 -77.26 -2.59
N PRO A 5 -15.77 -76.60 -3.49
CA PRO A 5 -15.35 -77.07 -4.80
C PRO A 5 -14.26 -78.18 -4.68
N ILE A 6 -14.42 -79.21 -5.49
CA ILE A 6 -13.51 -80.32 -5.57
C ILE A 6 -12.47 -80.01 -6.65
N ARG A 7 -11.18 -80.40 -6.42
CA ARG A 7 -10.11 -80.26 -7.41
C ARG A 7 -10.18 -81.39 -8.46
N PRO A 8 -9.60 -81.21 -9.65
CA PRO A 8 -9.62 -82.24 -10.74
C PRO A 8 -8.89 -83.53 -10.44
N ASP A 9 -8.12 -83.61 -9.33
CA ASP A 9 -7.38 -84.83 -8.90
C ASP A 9 -8.07 -85.66 -7.80
N GLY A 10 -9.30 -85.27 -7.40
CA GLY A 10 -10.12 -86.10 -6.49
C GLY A 10 -9.77 -85.92 -4.97
N SER A 11 -8.89 -85.04 -4.59
CA SER A 11 -8.51 -84.87 -3.19
C SER A 11 -9.36 -83.76 -2.47
N ARG A 12 -9.73 -84.02 -1.19
CA ARG A 12 -10.46 -83.04 -0.32
C ARG A 12 -9.50 -82.22 0.51
N TRP A 13 -9.84 -80.96 0.70
CA TRP A 13 -9.12 -80.12 1.60
C TRP A 13 -9.39 -80.40 3.10
N THR A 14 -8.33 -80.64 3.88
CA THR A 14 -8.46 -80.75 5.33
C THR A 14 -8.35 -79.34 5.88
N VAL A 15 -9.44 -78.86 6.41
CA VAL A 15 -9.43 -77.54 7.15
C VAL A 15 -8.81 -77.74 8.51
N VAL A 16 -7.58 -77.29 8.71
CA VAL A 16 -6.97 -77.20 10.02
C VAL A 16 -7.39 -75.85 10.60
N ALA A 17 -8.27 -75.90 11.60
CA ALA A 17 -8.69 -74.74 12.38
C ALA A 17 -7.54 -74.31 13.28
N VAL A 18 -6.78 -73.30 12.89
CA VAL A 18 -5.82 -72.62 13.80
C VAL A 18 -6.60 -71.58 14.55
N GLY A 19 -6.78 -71.83 15.83
CA GLY A 19 -7.42 -70.91 16.78
C GLY A 19 -6.58 -69.63 16.97
N LEU A 20 -7.01 -68.55 16.37
CA LEU A 20 -6.44 -67.21 16.57
C LEU A 20 -7.00 -66.63 17.92
N ARG A 21 -6.20 -66.68 18.99
CA ARG A 21 -6.48 -65.95 20.21
C ARG A 21 -6.25 -64.46 19.91
N LEU A 22 -7.32 -63.67 19.82
CA LEU A 22 -7.28 -62.20 19.78
C LEU A 22 -6.74 -61.72 21.13
N ALA A 23 -5.48 -61.31 21.18
CA ALA A 23 -4.94 -60.44 22.22
C ALA A 23 -5.44 -59.01 21.89
N ILE A 24 -6.38 -58.50 22.69
CA ILE A 24 -6.76 -57.08 22.67
C ILE A 24 -5.61 -56.34 23.33
N ALA A 25 -4.63 -55.92 22.54
CA ALA A 25 -3.67 -54.91 22.94
C ALA A 25 -4.38 -53.55 22.76
N GLY A 26 -4.55 -52.82 23.85
CA GLY A 26 -5.14 -51.49 23.87
C GLY A 26 -4.31 -50.56 22.99
N ILE A 27 -4.86 -50.14 21.85
CA ILE A 27 -4.35 -49.04 21.10
C ILE A 27 -4.72 -47.79 21.90
N ALA A 28 -3.79 -47.32 22.76
CA ALA A 28 -3.82 -45.94 23.22
C ALA A 28 -3.68 -45.04 21.99
N ALA A 29 -4.80 -44.50 21.53
CA ALA A 29 -4.81 -43.45 20.49
C ALA A 29 -4.08 -42.24 21.12
N THR A 30 -2.80 -42.11 20.85
CA THR A 30 -2.10 -40.85 20.98
C THR A 30 -2.76 -39.91 19.95
N LEU A 31 -3.68 -39.08 20.43
CA LEU A 31 -4.08 -37.87 19.75
C LEU A 31 -2.80 -37.05 19.56
N ALA A 32 -2.15 -37.23 18.40
CA ALA A 32 -1.15 -36.29 17.93
C ALA A 32 -1.89 -34.94 17.84
N THR A 33 -1.67 -34.09 18.81
CA THR A 33 -2.05 -32.69 18.71
C THR A 33 -1.32 -32.18 17.48
N LEU A 34 -2.07 -31.93 16.40
CA LEU A 34 -1.58 -31.17 15.26
C LEU A 34 -0.89 -29.93 15.85
N PRO A 35 0.35 -29.62 15.45
CA PRO A 35 0.96 -28.39 15.90
C PRO A 35 -0.04 -27.26 15.65
N ALA A 36 -0.34 -26.47 16.68
CA ALA A 36 -1.16 -25.29 16.54
C ALA A 36 -0.59 -24.52 15.34
N ARG A 37 -1.44 -24.28 14.34
CA ARG A 37 -1.06 -23.48 13.18
C ARG A 37 -0.48 -22.20 13.78
N ALA A 38 0.80 -21.93 13.53
CA ALA A 38 1.41 -20.70 13.99
C ALA A 38 0.48 -19.57 13.56
N GLU A 39 -0.03 -18.81 14.51
CA GLU A 39 -0.89 -17.68 14.19
C GLU A 39 -0.10 -16.77 13.25
N GLU A 40 -0.69 -16.42 12.13
CA GLU A 40 -0.09 -15.46 11.23
C GLU A 40 0.13 -14.15 12.02
N PRO A 41 1.29 -13.49 11.84
CA PRO A 41 1.54 -12.24 12.53
C PRO A 41 0.43 -11.23 12.22
N PRO A 42 0.02 -10.40 13.19
CA PRO A 42 -0.98 -9.38 12.97
C PRO A 42 -0.68 -8.55 11.72
N ALA A 43 -1.68 -8.34 10.88
CA ALA A 43 -1.59 -7.61 9.64
C ALA A 43 -2.84 -6.73 9.47
N PRO A 44 -2.83 -5.71 8.60
CA PRO A 44 -4.02 -4.91 8.32
C PRO A 44 -5.24 -5.75 7.98
N GLU A 45 -6.35 -5.48 8.65
CA GLU A 45 -7.62 -6.21 8.54
C GLU A 45 -8.66 -5.39 7.80
N ARG A 46 -9.43 -6.05 6.92
CA ARG A 46 -10.43 -5.40 6.08
C ARG A 46 -11.48 -4.64 6.89
N GLU A 47 -12.00 -5.28 7.92
CA GLU A 47 -13.07 -4.75 8.77
C GLU A 47 -12.64 -3.46 9.48
N ASN A 48 -11.38 -3.42 9.92
CA ASN A 48 -10.80 -2.24 10.56
C ASN A 48 -10.55 -1.13 9.54
N LEU A 49 -9.99 -1.45 8.36
CA LEU A 49 -9.80 -0.49 7.27
C LEU A 49 -11.14 0.15 6.87
N GLU A 50 -12.18 -0.66 6.65
CA GLU A 50 -13.51 -0.16 6.32
C GLU A 50 -14.08 0.74 7.43
N ARG A 51 -13.93 0.35 8.69
CA ARG A 51 -14.36 1.16 9.84
C ARG A 51 -13.68 2.52 9.87
N TRP A 52 -12.36 2.58 9.65
CA TRP A 52 -11.62 3.83 9.62
C TRP A 52 -12.01 4.73 8.45
N VAL A 53 -12.12 4.18 7.24
CA VAL A 53 -12.59 4.94 6.07
C VAL A 53 -13.97 5.54 6.32
N ARG A 54 -14.95 4.71 6.76
CA ARG A 54 -16.31 5.17 7.07
C ARG A 54 -16.32 6.23 8.15
N ARG A 55 -15.48 6.10 9.16
CA ARG A 55 -15.38 7.07 10.25
C ARG A 55 -14.86 8.40 9.74
N LEU A 56 -13.71 8.41 9.06
CA LEU A 56 -13.04 9.63 8.58
C LEU A 56 -13.82 10.34 7.47
N ALA A 57 -14.49 9.60 6.59
CA ALA A 57 -15.31 10.17 5.52
C ALA A 57 -16.74 10.52 5.97
N SER A 58 -17.08 10.36 7.26
CA SER A 58 -18.41 10.70 7.76
C SER A 58 -18.63 12.22 7.81
N PRO A 59 -19.92 12.68 7.78
CA PRO A 59 -20.26 14.10 7.88
C PRO A 59 -19.74 14.80 9.15
N GLU A 60 -19.47 14.03 10.22
CA GLU A 60 -18.90 14.55 11.47
C GLU A 60 -17.56 15.27 11.27
N PHE A 61 -16.77 14.80 10.30
CA PHE A 61 -15.44 15.36 9.99
C PHE A 61 -15.50 16.43 8.89
N GLU A 62 -16.68 16.79 8.39
CA GLU A 62 -16.88 17.94 7.50
C GLU A 62 -15.93 17.95 6.29
N GLY A 63 -15.60 16.75 5.74
CA GLY A 63 -14.64 16.58 4.66
C GLY A 63 -13.20 16.97 5.04
N ARG A 64 -12.86 16.87 6.30
CA ARG A 64 -11.50 17.03 6.88
C ARG A 64 -10.79 18.32 6.45
N SER A 65 -11.51 19.44 6.47
CA SER A 65 -10.95 20.76 6.28
C SER A 65 -11.32 21.66 7.48
N GLY A 66 -10.49 22.61 7.85
CA GLY A 66 -10.73 23.53 8.96
C GLY A 66 -11.03 22.80 10.29
N GLU A 67 -12.24 22.99 10.83
CA GLU A 67 -12.66 22.33 12.08
C GLU A 67 -12.73 20.80 11.90
N GLY A 68 -13.16 20.33 10.74
CA GLY A 68 -13.18 18.90 10.41
C GLY A 68 -11.77 18.28 10.41
N ALA A 69 -10.78 18.97 9.89
CA ALA A 69 -9.37 18.56 9.96
C ALA A 69 -8.89 18.50 11.43
N ARG A 70 -9.24 19.50 12.24
CA ARG A 70 -8.90 19.50 13.67
C ARG A 70 -9.49 18.30 14.42
N LYS A 71 -10.75 17.94 14.13
CA LYS A 71 -11.40 16.74 14.69
C LYS A 71 -10.68 15.46 14.25
N ALA A 72 -10.30 15.35 12.97
CA ALA A 72 -9.58 14.20 12.43
C ALA A 72 -8.18 14.06 13.06
N ALA A 73 -7.44 15.18 13.22
CA ALA A 73 -6.17 15.19 13.92
C ALA A 73 -6.30 14.66 15.36
N GLY A 74 -7.33 15.09 16.08
CA GLY A 74 -7.63 14.63 17.44
C GLY A 74 -7.90 13.11 17.46
N LEU A 75 -8.73 12.62 16.57
CA LEU A 75 -9.03 11.19 16.44
C LEU A 75 -7.77 10.34 16.18
N ILE A 76 -6.91 10.78 15.27
CA ILE A 76 -5.66 10.08 14.92
C ILE A 76 -4.70 10.08 16.11
N ALA A 77 -4.53 11.21 16.79
CA ALA A 77 -3.69 11.32 17.97
C ALA A 77 -4.18 10.44 19.13
N ASP A 78 -5.50 10.38 19.34
CA ASP A 78 -6.11 9.52 20.36
C ASP A 78 -5.91 8.03 20.04
N GLU A 79 -5.97 7.64 18.76
CA GLU A 79 -5.69 6.26 18.37
C GLU A 79 -4.21 5.91 18.58
N PHE A 80 -3.27 6.78 18.22
CA PHE A 80 -1.85 6.56 18.51
C PHE A 80 -1.59 6.43 20.01
N ARG A 81 -2.23 7.27 20.83
CA ARG A 81 -2.16 7.18 22.30
C ARG A 81 -2.75 5.87 22.83
N ARG A 82 -3.90 5.44 22.31
CA ARG A 82 -4.56 4.18 22.68
C ARG A 82 -3.68 2.97 22.36
N LEU A 83 -2.98 2.99 21.24
CA LEU A 83 -2.02 1.96 20.84
C LEU A 83 -0.71 2.00 21.64
N GLY A 84 -0.49 3.02 22.47
CA GLY A 84 0.73 3.16 23.26
C GLY A 84 1.95 3.64 22.48
N LEU A 85 1.76 4.20 21.29
CA LEU A 85 2.83 4.86 20.55
C LEU A 85 3.35 6.06 21.35
N LYS A 86 4.62 6.39 21.15
CA LYS A 86 5.20 7.61 21.74
C LYS A 86 4.91 8.81 20.85
N PRO A 87 4.69 10.00 21.45
CA PRO A 87 4.59 11.23 20.67
C PRO A 87 5.95 11.56 20.00
N LEU A 88 5.88 12.19 18.80
CA LEU A 88 7.07 12.50 18.01
C LEU A 88 7.60 13.94 18.26
N PHE A 89 6.72 14.87 18.60
CA PHE A 89 7.03 16.32 18.62
C PHE A 89 7.12 16.82 20.05
N ASP A 90 8.31 16.79 20.65
CA ASP A 90 8.61 17.32 22.00
C ASP A 90 7.60 16.92 23.10
N GLY A 91 7.16 15.66 23.06
CA GLY A 91 6.17 15.11 23.98
C GLY A 91 4.72 15.23 23.51
N GLU A 92 4.47 15.84 22.36
CA GLU A 92 3.16 15.99 21.74
C GLU A 92 3.01 15.10 20.48
N TYR A 93 1.76 14.70 20.19
CA TYR A 93 1.45 13.97 18.95
C TYR A 93 1.28 14.88 17.75
N ALA A 94 1.07 16.18 17.97
CA ALA A 94 0.80 17.17 16.92
C ALA A 94 1.98 18.15 16.74
N GLN A 95 2.38 18.33 15.48
CA GLN A 95 3.22 19.43 15.03
C GLN A 95 2.33 20.54 14.49
N GLU A 96 2.23 21.66 15.16
CA GLU A 96 1.46 22.79 14.68
C GLU A 96 2.15 23.46 13.48
N ILE A 97 1.38 23.71 12.43
CA ILE A 97 1.81 24.38 11.21
C ILE A 97 1.23 25.78 11.21
N PRO A 98 2.04 26.84 11.41
CA PRO A 98 1.55 28.19 11.45
C PRO A 98 0.93 28.60 10.10
N PRO A 99 -0.12 29.44 10.11
CA PRO A 99 -0.67 29.99 8.87
C PRO A 99 0.40 30.71 8.05
N ALA A 100 0.41 30.49 6.76
CA ALA A 100 1.28 31.18 5.81
C ALA A 100 0.53 31.37 4.47
N PRO A 101 0.58 32.56 3.85
CA PRO A 101 -0.11 32.77 2.57
C PRO A 101 0.28 31.75 1.50
N PRO A 102 -0.67 31.20 0.74
CA PRO A 102 -2.10 31.52 0.74
C PRO A 102 -2.93 30.78 1.80
N VAL A 103 -2.33 29.93 2.67
CA VAL A 103 -3.02 29.13 3.70
C VAL A 103 -3.14 29.96 4.98
N GLU A 104 -4.37 30.33 5.33
CA GLU A 104 -4.65 31.14 6.52
C GLU A 104 -5.00 30.31 7.76
N ALA A 105 -5.31 29.02 7.56
CA ALA A 105 -5.68 28.11 8.65
C ALA A 105 -4.45 27.50 9.34
N LEU A 106 -4.51 27.36 10.65
CA LEU A 106 -3.55 26.56 11.42
C LEU A 106 -3.69 25.08 11.03
N GLY A 107 -2.61 24.48 10.57
CA GLY A 107 -2.54 23.05 10.28
C GLY A 107 -1.90 22.24 11.41
N ARG A 108 -1.98 20.91 11.33
CA ARG A 108 -1.37 20.01 12.31
C ARG A 108 -0.94 18.69 11.66
N ASN A 109 0.34 18.44 11.53
CA ASN A 109 0.78 17.08 11.31
C ASN A 109 0.62 16.26 12.60
N VAL A 110 0.18 15.01 12.50
CA VAL A 110 0.00 14.14 13.66
C VAL A 110 0.89 12.91 13.52
N ALA A 111 1.66 12.59 14.57
CA ALA A 111 2.55 11.44 14.51
C ALA A 111 2.64 10.65 15.81
N GLY A 112 2.75 9.31 15.66
CA GLY A 112 3.04 8.38 16.73
C GLY A 112 4.26 7.52 16.37
N VAL A 113 5.04 7.10 17.37
CA VAL A 113 6.32 6.41 17.19
C VAL A 113 6.35 5.07 17.92
N ILE A 114 6.84 4.04 17.25
CA ILE A 114 7.38 2.83 17.88
C ILE A 114 8.90 3.01 17.93
N PRO A 115 9.51 3.19 19.11
CA PRO A 115 10.95 3.41 19.24
C PRO A 115 11.76 2.19 18.80
N GLY A 116 12.88 2.43 18.16
CA GLY A 116 13.87 1.42 17.84
C GLY A 116 14.50 0.80 19.09
N SER A 117 14.89 -0.46 18.99
CA SER A 117 15.47 -1.21 20.11
C SER A 117 16.97 -1.54 19.94
N ASP A 118 17.51 -1.37 18.75
CA ASP A 118 18.92 -1.65 18.47
C ASP A 118 19.78 -0.45 18.87
N PRO A 119 20.84 -0.63 19.66
CA PRO A 119 21.68 0.47 20.11
C PRO A 119 22.29 1.34 19.00
N GLU A 120 22.56 0.74 17.82
CA GLU A 120 23.17 1.43 16.68
C GLU A 120 22.14 1.99 15.70
N LEU A 121 20.94 1.41 15.64
CA LEU A 121 19.91 1.74 14.65
C LEU A 121 18.67 2.42 15.22
N LYS A 122 18.51 2.49 16.54
CA LYS A 122 17.31 3.08 17.18
C LYS A 122 17.05 4.54 16.80
N ASP A 123 18.10 5.27 16.46
CA ASP A 123 18.05 6.68 16.05
C ASP A 123 17.97 6.82 14.52
N ARG A 124 17.87 5.70 13.78
CA ARG A 124 17.53 5.66 12.36
C ARG A 124 16.05 5.52 12.18
N TRP A 125 15.47 6.20 11.19
CA TRP A 125 14.04 6.36 11.07
C TRP A 125 13.47 5.77 9.79
N ILE A 126 12.27 5.22 9.93
CA ILE A 126 11.36 4.87 8.84
C ILE A 126 10.08 5.66 9.08
N ILE A 127 9.53 6.28 8.04
CA ILE A 127 8.21 6.92 8.09
C ILE A 127 7.24 6.13 7.23
N LEU A 128 6.08 5.80 7.79
CA LEU A 128 4.88 5.42 7.05
C LEU A 128 3.87 6.55 7.18
N SER A 129 3.28 7.00 6.07
CA SER A 129 2.44 8.20 6.08
C SER A 129 1.25 8.14 5.13
N ALA A 130 0.31 9.06 5.36
CA ALA A 130 -0.76 9.49 4.47
C ALA A 130 -1.18 10.89 4.87
N HIS A 131 -1.80 11.68 3.98
CA HIS A 131 -2.45 12.92 4.41
C HIS A 131 -3.87 12.64 4.90
N TYR A 132 -4.36 13.47 5.80
CA TYR A 132 -5.68 13.26 6.38
C TYR A 132 -6.67 14.39 6.04
N ASP A 133 -6.18 15.55 5.59
CA ASP A 133 -7.03 16.63 5.13
C ASP A 133 -7.73 16.29 3.81
N HIS A 134 -8.79 17.03 3.49
CA HIS A 134 -9.47 16.97 2.21
C HIS A 134 -10.25 18.29 1.98
N LEU A 135 -11.07 18.30 0.94
CA LEU A 135 -11.67 19.51 0.36
C LEU A 135 -12.75 20.18 1.23
N GLY A 136 -13.24 19.54 2.27
CA GLY A 136 -14.21 20.12 3.17
C GLY A 136 -15.63 20.17 2.65
N VAL A 137 -16.35 21.21 3.05
CA VAL A 137 -17.71 21.54 2.55
C VAL A 137 -17.61 22.75 1.63
N ARG A 138 -17.93 22.56 0.35
CA ARG A 138 -17.90 23.62 -0.67
C ARG A 138 -19.30 23.96 -1.13
N GLN A 139 -19.71 25.19 -1.00
CA GLN A 139 -21.07 25.66 -1.36
C GLN A 139 -22.20 24.79 -0.75
N GLY A 140 -22.03 24.34 0.49
CA GLY A 140 -22.98 23.49 1.20
C GLY A 140 -22.95 22.02 0.80
N VAL A 141 -22.06 21.61 -0.08
CA VAL A 141 -21.88 20.20 -0.50
C VAL A 141 -20.66 19.61 0.20
N LEU A 142 -20.85 18.46 0.84
CA LEU A 142 -19.78 17.72 1.51
C LEU A 142 -18.94 16.96 0.48
N TYR A 143 -17.61 17.07 0.61
CA TYR A 143 -16.62 16.25 -0.09
C TYR A 143 -16.03 15.24 0.92
N PRO A 144 -16.51 13.99 0.91
CA PRO A 144 -16.15 13.05 1.97
C PRO A 144 -14.69 12.60 1.95
N GLY A 145 -14.07 12.51 0.75
CA GLY A 145 -12.69 12.08 0.59
C GLY A 145 -12.43 10.67 1.12
N ALA A 146 -13.22 9.70 0.69
CA ALA A 146 -13.08 8.33 1.19
C ALA A 146 -11.84 7.64 0.63
N ASP A 147 -11.58 7.80 -0.68
CA ASP A 147 -10.32 7.34 -1.28
C ASP A 147 -9.21 8.36 -1.05
N ASP A 148 -9.56 9.64 -1.21
CA ASP A 148 -8.66 10.78 -1.06
C ASP A 148 -8.92 11.52 0.29
N ASN A 149 -8.19 11.27 1.40
CA ASN A 149 -7.29 10.13 1.50
C ASN A 149 -7.58 9.38 2.83
N ALA A 150 -8.89 9.17 3.13
CA ALA A 150 -9.24 8.34 4.28
C ALA A 150 -8.75 6.89 4.09
N SER A 151 -8.58 6.42 2.84
CA SER A 151 -8.03 5.10 2.53
C SER A 151 -6.57 4.96 3.00
N GLY A 152 -5.74 5.96 2.73
CA GLY A 152 -4.36 6.01 3.19
C GLY A 152 -4.24 6.14 4.70
N VAL A 153 -5.09 6.97 5.34
CA VAL A 153 -5.11 7.08 6.81
C VAL A 153 -5.56 5.78 7.47
N ALA A 154 -6.53 5.07 6.89
CA ALA A 154 -6.95 3.76 7.38
C ALA A 154 -5.78 2.74 7.33
N MET A 155 -5.03 2.71 6.23
CA MET A 155 -3.80 1.91 6.09
C MET A 155 -2.77 2.28 7.16
N LEU A 156 -2.55 3.57 7.40
CA LEU A 156 -1.60 4.06 8.40
C LEU A 156 -1.95 3.58 9.81
N LEU A 157 -3.21 3.76 10.24
CA LEU A 157 -3.68 3.36 11.57
C LEU A 157 -3.67 1.84 11.76
N GLU A 158 -4.08 1.09 10.74
CA GLU A 158 -4.06 -0.38 10.81
C GLU A 158 -2.64 -0.96 10.77
N SER A 159 -1.72 -0.33 10.05
CA SER A 159 -0.31 -0.71 10.10
C SER A 159 0.30 -0.44 11.47
N ALA A 160 -0.04 0.69 12.11
CA ALA A 160 0.39 1.01 13.46
C ALA A 160 -0.14 -0.02 14.47
N ARG A 161 -1.45 -0.35 14.42
CA ARG A 161 -2.07 -1.38 15.26
C ARG A 161 -1.36 -2.73 15.09
N SER A 162 -1.23 -3.18 13.86
CA SER A 162 -0.63 -4.48 13.53
C SER A 162 0.81 -4.59 14.00
N MET A 163 1.61 -3.53 13.86
CA MET A 163 2.98 -3.49 14.37
C MET A 163 3.04 -3.60 15.90
N VAL A 164 2.18 -2.88 16.61
CA VAL A 164 2.12 -2.95 18.08
C VAL A 164 1.69 -4.34 18.54
N GLU A 165 0.63 -4.90 17.96
CA GLU A 165 0.08 -6.20 18.34
C GLU A 165 1.00 -7.37 17.97
N SER A 166 1.85 -7.22 16.95
CA SER A 166 2.85 -8.24 16.60
C SER A 166 3.88 -8.47 17.70
N GLY A 167 4.05 -7.53 18.63
CA GLY A 167 5.07 -7.58 19.67
C GLY A 167 6.52 -7.54 19.13
N VAL A 168 6.70 -7.39 17.82
CA VAL A 168 8.03 -7.27 17.20
C VAL A 168 8.68 -5.96 17.66
N ARG A 169 9.91 -6.06 18.14
CA ARG A 169 10.70 -4.90 18.52
C ARG A 169 11.52 -4.47 17.31
N PRO A 170 11.19 -3.34 16.66
CA PRO A 170 11.93 -2.86 15.51
C PRO A 170 13.36 -2.48 15.92
N ARG A 171 14.32 -2.67 15.04
CA ARG A 171 15.69 -2.17 15.25
C ARG A 171 15.75 -0.66 15.11
N ARG A 172 15.04 -0.10 14.09
CA ARG A 172 14.90 1.34 13.79
C ARG A 172 13.63 1.90 14.40
N SER A 173 13.62 3.18 14.67
CA SER A 173 12.39 3.88 15.03
C SER A 173 11.44 3.98 13.83
N ILE A 174 10.16 3.71 14.07
CA ILE A 174 9.11 3.83 13.04
C ILE A 174 8.17 4.95 13.45
N ALA A 175 8.07 5.99 12.63
CA ALA A 175 7.08 7.05 12.79
C ALA A 175 5.90 6.82 11.85
N PHE A 176 4.70 6.84 12.39
CA PHE A 176 3.43 6.86 11.66
C PHE A 176 2.97 8.32 11.61
N VAL A 177 2.95 8.90 10.41
CA VAL A 177 2.73 10.34 10.24
C VAL A 177 1.49 10.58 9.37
N ALA A 178 0.50 11.29 9.93
CA ALA A 178 -0.64 11.81 9.19
C ALA A 178 -0.38 13.29 8.89
N PHE A 179 -0.21 13.64 7.61
CA PHE A 179 0.04 15.00 7.17
C PHE A 179 -1.27 15.80 7.02
N ASP A 180 -1.22 17.08 7.32
CA ASP A 180 -2.28 18.04 7.07
C ASP A 180 -1.93 18.92 5.86
N GLN A 181 -2.93 19.56 5.28
CA GLN A 181 -2.75 20.58 4.25
C GLN A 181 -1.98 20.09 3.00
N GLU A 182 -2.16 18.82 2.64
CA GLU A 182 -1.69 18.28 1.37
C GLU A 182 -2.38 18.97 0.21
N GLU A 183 -3.72 19.09 0.30
CA GLU A 183 -4.63 19.64 -0.72
C GLU A 183 -4.40 21.13 -1.04
N VAL A 184 -3.64 21.81 -0.20
CA VAL A 184 -3.28 23.23 -0.38
C VAL A 184 -1.79 23.41 -0.69
N GLY A 185 -1.19 22.39 -1.31
CA GLY A 185 0.17 22.47 -1.83
C GLY A 185 1.23 21.80 -0.97
N LEU A 186 0.90 20.67 -0.34
CA LEU A 186 1.83 19.85 0.44
C LEU A 186 2.37 20.61 1.67
N TYR A 187 1.56 21.46 2.28
CA TYR A 187 2.06 22.36 3.33
C TYR A 187 2.56 21.56 4.54
N GLY A 188 1.85 20.51 4.95
CA GLY A 188 2.23 19.68 6.08
C GLY A 188 3.55 18.98 5.90
N SER A 189 3.73 18.27 4.80
CA SER A 189 4.98 17.55 4.53
C SER A 189 6.15 18.50 4.25
N ARG A 190 5.91 19.67 3.61
CA ARG A 190 6.93 20.73 3.45
C ARG A 190 7.36 21.29 4.79
N TYR A 191 6.40 21.55 5.69
CA TYR A 191 6.69 22.05 7.02
C TYR A 191 7.49 21.01 7.83
N PHE A 192 7.08 19.76 7.79
CA PHE A 192 7.82 18.67 8.43
C PHE A 192 9.28 18.59 7.97
N VAL A 193 9.53 18.67 6.67
CA VAL A 193 10.88 18.60 6.10
C VAL A 193 11.71 19.86 6.42
N SER A 194 11.08 21.01 6.63
CA SER A 194 11.76 22.25 7.02
C SER A 194 11.95 22.43 8.53
N HIS A 195 11.13 21.74 9.34
CA HIS A 195 11.17 21.72 10.81
C HIS A 195 11.12 20.27 11.31
N PRO A 196 12.12 19.43 10.95
CA PRO A 196 12.07 18.02 11.25
C PRO A 196 12.27 17.77 12.76
N PRO A 197 11.55 16.79 13.34
CA PRO A 197 11.69 16.43 14.75
C PRO A 197 12.97 15.62 15.07
N PHE A 198 13.72 15.23 14.05
CA PHE A 198 15.01 14.55 14.12
C PHE A 198 15.84 14.91 12.88
N PRO A 199 17.16 14.71 12.87
CA PRO A 199 18.00 14.98 11.69
C PRO A 199 17.50 14.22 10.47
N LEU A 200 17.22 14.92 9.35
CA LEU A 200 16.68 14.28 8.14
C LEU A 200 17.64 13.25 7.50
N GLU A 201 18.92 13.36 7.74
CA GLU A 201 19.93 12.37 7.35
C GLU A 201 19.79 11.02 8.05
N ASP A 202 19.04 10.99 9.15
CA ASP A 202 18.72 9.75 9.87
C ASP A 202 17.44 9.08 9.35
N LEU A 203 16.69 9.74 8.47
CA LEU A 203 15.54 9.15 7.78
C LEU A 203 16.02 8.28 6.61
N GLU A 204 15.93 6.96 6.78
CA GLU A 204 16.44 6.01 5.80
C GLU A 204 15.39 5.57 4.77
N LEU A 205 14.08 5.68 5.11
CA LEU A 205 13.01 5.27 4.20
C LEU A 205 11.71 6.02 4.53
N PHE A 206 11.08 6.57 3.51
CA PHE A 206 9.77 7.22 3.56
C PHE A 206 8.77 6.44 2.71
N LEU A 207 7.63 6.05 3.28
CA LEU A 207 6.51 5.47 2.54
C LEU A 207 5.27 6.33 2.72
N THR A 208 4.53 6.53 1.64
CA THR A 208 3.25 7.23 1.68
C THR A 208 2.23 6.59 0.76
N ALA A 209 0.96 6.66 1.16
CA ALA A 209 -0.18 6.23 0.34
C ALA A 209 -1.11 7.40 0.09
N ASP A 210 -1.59 7.48 -1.13
CA ASP A 210 -2.56 8.47 -1.55
C ASP A 210 -3.49 7.87 -2.62
N MET A 211 -4.78 7.77 -2.30
CA MET A 211 -5.80 7.08 -3.10
C MET A 211 -5.45 5.62 -3.39
N ILE A 212 -5.69 4.72 -2.43
CA ILE A 212 -5.37 3.28 -2.54
C ILE A 212 -6.60 2.37 -2.48
N GLY A 213 -7.80 2.93 -2.56
CA GLY A 213 -9.06 2.20 -2.45
C GLY A 213 -9.84 2.04 -3.76
N ARG A 214 -9.38 2.64 -4.89
CA ARG A 214 -10.05 2.54 -6.20
C ARG A 214 -9.12 2.06 -7.31
N SER A 215 -9.42 2.48 -8.54
CA SER A 215 -8.67 2.06 -9.73
C SER A 215 -8.60 3.20 -10.73
N LEU A 216 -7.47 3.35 -11.40
CA LEU A 216 -7.27 4.33 -12.46
C LEU A 216 -8.37 4.21 -13.50
N GLY A 217 -9.10 5.32 -13.70
CA GLY A 217 -10.24 5.40 -14.60
C GLY A 217 -11.38 4.43 -14.31
N GLY A 218 -11.37 3.72 -13.18
CA GLY A 218 -12.32 2.66 -12.86
C GLY A 218 -12.11 1.37 -13.65
N VAL A 219 -10.98 1.18 -14.33
CA VAL A 219 -10.71 0.03 -15.21
C VAL A 219 -9.45 -0.77 -14.88
N CYS A 220 -8.49 -0.21 -14.12
CA CYS A 220 -7.28 -0.92 -13.68
C CYS A 220 -7.52 -1.60 -12.32
N GLU A 221 -8.47 -2.54 -12.26
CA GLU A 221 -9.05 -3.05 -11.03
C GLU A 221 -8.04 -3.75 -10.10
N ASP A 222 -7.11 -4.54 -10.65
CA ASP A 222 -6.13 -5.31 -9.89
C ASP A 222 -4.84 -4.53 -9.58
N ARG A 223 -4.69 -3.27 -10.02
CA ARG A 223 -3.41 -2.58 -10.06
C ARG A 223 -3.23 -1.51 -8.98
N VAL A 224 -2.05 -1.50 -8.38
CA VAL A 224 -1.50 -0.37 -7.61
C VAL A 224 -0.19 0.09 -8.25
N PHE A 225 -0.01 1.39 -8.37
CA PHE A 225 1.23 1.99 -8.86
C PHE A 225 2.17 2.28 -7.70
N VAL A 226 3.45 1.93 -7.88
CA VAL A 226 4.50 2.17 -6.90
C VAL A 226 5.62 2.97 -7.56
N MET A 227 5.92 4.13 -7.00
CA MET A 227 6.93 5.07 -7.47
C MET A 227 8.01 5.29 -6.41
N GLY A 228 9.20 5.71 -6.82
CA GLY A 228 10.34 5.99 -5.93
C GLY A 228 11.41 4.90 -5.94
N SER A 229 11.07 3.68 -6.37
CA SER A 229 12.03 2.58 -6.44
C SER A 229 13.13 2.78 -7.50
N GLU A 230 12.97 3.73 -8.41
CA GLU A 230 14.01 4.12 -9.37
C GLU A 230 15.26 4.68 -8.68
N HIS A 231 15.10 5.31 -7.52
CA HIS A 231 16.19 5.84 -6.71
C HIS A 231 16.68 4.87 -5.62
N ALA A 232 15.96 3.77 -5.39
CA ALA A 232 16.30 2.73 -4.42
C ALA A 232 15.92 1.33 -4.96
N PRO A 233 16.55 0.87 -6.07
CA PRO A 233 16.10 -0.32 -6.80
C PRO A 233 16.12 -1.62 -5.96
N ALA A 234 16.95 -1.69 -4.93
CA ALA A 234 16.99 -2.84 -4.03
C ALA A 234 15.71 -3.02 -3.17
N LEU A 235 14.77 -2.06 -3.19
CA LEU A 235 13.44 -2.21 -2.58
C LEU A 235 12.47 -3.02 -3.46
N ARG A 236 12.71 -3.15 -4.78
CA ARG A 236 11.78 -3.85 -5.69
C ARG A 236 11.57 -5.33 -5.35
N PRO A 237 12.62 -6.12 -5.06
CA PRO A 237 12.41 -7.51 -4.61
C PRO A 237 11.50 -7.59 -3.39
N TRP A 238 11.61 -6.68 -2.43
CA TRP A 238 10.75 -6.65 -1.26
C TRP A 238 9.29 -6.39 -1.64
N LEU A 239 9.05 -5.44 -2.54
CA LEU A 239 7.71 -5.15 -3.05
C LEU A 239 7.06 -6.37 -3.70
N PHE A 240 7.78 -7.07 -4.59
CA PHE A 240 7.27 -8.25 -5.27
C PHE A 240 7.05 -9.43 -4.33
N GLU A 241 7.95 -9.64 -3.37
CA GLU A 241 7.81 -10.68 -2.36
C GLU A 241 6.60 -10.43 -1.47
N GLU A 242 6.39 -9.18 -1.01
CA GLU A 242 5.22 -8.82 -0.21
C GLU A 242 3.90 -8.86 -0.99
N ALA A 243 3.93 -8.62 -2.29
CA ALA A 243 2.75 -8.75 -3.15
C ALA A 243 2.44 -10.20 -3.56
N ALA A 244 3.41 -11.12 -3.43
CA ALA A 244 3.25 -12.50 -3.87
C ALA A 244 2.02 -13.17 -3.21
N GLY A 245 1.21 -13.84 -4.03
CA GLY A 245 0.00 -14.54 -3.58
C GLY A 245 -1.18 -13.64 -3.22
N LYS A 246 -1.05 -12.31 -3.35
CA LYS A 246 -2.18 -11.38 -3.18
C LYS A 246 -2.84 -11.11 -4.55
N PRO A 247 -4.15 -10.84 -4.58
CA PRO A 247 -4.88 -10.48 -5.82
C PRO A 247 -4.56 -9.04 -6.22
N LEU A 248 -3.28 -8.75 -6.47
CA LEU A 248 -2.76 -7.41 -6.71
C LEU A 248 -1.61 -7.45 -7.69
N SER A 249 -1.64 -6.59 -8.70
CA SER A 249 -0.56 -6.36 -9.66
C SER A 249 0.18 -5.08 -9.32
N LEU A 250 1.49 -5.17 -9.07
CA LEU A 250 2.32 -3.98 -8.86
C LEU A 250 2.68 -3.35 -10.21
N GLY A 251 2.34 -2.08 -10.37
CA GLY A 251 2.77 -1.25 -11.49
C GLY A 251 3.96 -0.39 -11.06
N ILE A 252 5.18 -0.79 -11.40
CA ILE A 252 6.38 0.01 -11.12
C ILE A 252 6.46 1.17 -12.10
N LEU A 253 6.58 2.39 -11.58
CA LEU A 253 6.70 3.62 -12.36
C LEU A 253 7.77 4.54 -11.75
N GLY A 254 8.44 5.34 -12.56
CA GLY A 254 9.27 6.43 -12.05
C GLY A 254 8.41 7.63 -11.62
N ALA A 255 8.78 8.30 -10.54
CA ALA A 255 8.04 9.45 -10.01
C ALA A 255 8.06 10.67 -10.96
N ASP A 256 8.98 10.71 -11.90
CA ASP A 256 9.10 11.76 -12.92
C ASP A 256 8.13 11.61 -14.10
N ILE A 257 7.37 10.49 -14.14
CA ILE A 257 6.52 10.17 -15.31
C ILE A 257 5.20 10.93 -15.30
N LEU A 258 4.36 10.65 -14.32
CA LEU A 258 2.95 11.04 -14.36
C LEU A 258 2.56 11.97 -13.22
N VAL A 259 3.14 11.78 -12.05
CA VAL A 259 2.68 12.40 -10.80
C VAL A 259 3.57 13.55 -10.37
N LEU A 260 4.84 13.60 -10.83
CA LEU A 260 5.84 14.59 -10.42
C LEU A 260 5.93 14.66 -8.88
N ASN A 261 5.76 15.84 -8.27
CA ASN A 261 5.74 16.01 -6.81
C ASN A 261 4.32 16.40 -6.36
N ARG A 262 3.30 15.62 -6.74
CA ARG A 262 1.88 15.94 -6.48
C ARG A 262 1.35 15.35 -5.17
N SER A 263 2.16 14.65 -4.40
CA SER A 263 1.79 14.16 -3.08
C SER A 263 2.97 14.29 -2.09
N ASP A 264 2.77 13.95 -0.85
CA ASP A 264 3.68 14.17 0.30
C ASP A 264 5.09 13.60 0.14
N TYR A 265 5.34 12.70 -0.80
CA TYR A 265 6.71 12.23 -1.09
C TYR A 265 7.58 13.34 -1.72
N GLY A 266 6.99 14.35 -2.35
CA GLY A 266 7.71 15.39 -3.10
C GLY A 266 8.78 16.12 -2.28
N PRO A 267 8.49 16.65 -1.09
CA PRO A 267 9.49 17.27 -0.21
C PRO A 267 10.62 16.32 0.18
N PHE A 268 10.35 15.05 0.46
CA PHE A 268 11.35 14.04 0.82
C PHE A 268 12.23 13.63 -0.37
N ARG A 269 11.62 13.46 -1.56
CA ARG A 269 12.34 13.26 -2.82
C ARG A 269 13.34 14.38 -3.08
N THR A 270 12.94 15.64 -2.87
CA THR A 270 13.81 16.81 -3.03
C THR A 270 15.04 16.78 -2.11
N ARG A 271 14.91 16.12 -0.96
CA ARG A 271 16.01 15.89 0.01
C ARG A 271 16.77 14.60 -0.24
N LYS A 272 16.49 13.91 -1.35
CA LYS A 272 17.13 12.64 -1.74
C LYS A 272 16.97 11.53 -0.69
N ILE A 273 15.82 11.50 -0.04
CA ILE A 273 15.46 10.45 0.89
C ILE A 273 14.81 9.31 0.08
N PRO A 274 15.27 8.05 0.23
CA PRO A 274 14.65 6.89 -0.39
C PRO A 274 13.16 6.85 -0.03
N PHE A 275 12.29 6.69 -1.02
CA PHE A 275 10.85 6.68 -0.79
C PHE A 275 10.12 5.65 -1.65
N LEU A 276 8.92 5.30 -1.20
CA LEU A 276 7.93 4.56 -1.97
C LEU A 276 6.58 5.27 -1.85
N PHE A 277 6.00 5.60 -2.97
CA PHE A 277 4.68 6.19 -3.08
C PHE A 277 3.72 5.20 -3.72
N PHE A 278 2.60 4.92 -3.04
CA PHE A 278 1.57 3.99 -3.47
C PHE A 278 0.30 4.75 -3.84
N SER A 279 -0.22 4.49 -5.04
CA SER A 279 -1.49 5.04 -5.49
C SER A 279 -2.16 4.12 -6.50
N THR A 280 -3.48 4.11 -6.54
CA THR A 280 -4.24 3.43 -7.59
C THR A 280 -4.60 4.35 -8.75
N GLY A 281 -4.20 5.62 -8.68
CA GLY A 281 -4.47 6.65 -9.67
C GLY A 281 -5.87 7.24 -9.58
N GLU A 282 -6.12 8.27 -10.37
CA GLU A 282 -7.36 9.04 -10.37
C GLU A 282 -8.53 8.23 -10.97
N SER A 283 -9.72 8.48 -10.46
CA SER A 283 -11.00 7.98 -10.97
C SER A 283 -11.95 9.15 -11.22
N SER A 284 -13.09 8.91 -11.85
CA SER A 284 -14.12 9.94 -12.05
C SER A 284 -14.76 10.48 -10.74
N ARG A 285 -14.38 9.93 -9.60
CA ARG A 285 -14.83 10.37 -8.28
C ARG A 285 -13.81 11.24 -7.56
N TYR A 286 -12.61 11.37 -8.11
CA TYR A 286 -11.56 12.22 -7.55
C TYR A 286 -12.06 13.66 -7.39
N HIS A 287 -11.78 14.25 -6.24
CA HIS A 287 -12.20 15.60 -5.87
C HIS A 287 -13.70 15.88 -6.09
N SER A 288 -14.55 14.90 -5.83
CA SER A 288 -16.00 15.01 -6.00
C SER A 288 -16.78 14.60 -4.75
N PRO A 289 -18.04 15.07 -4.60
CA PRO A 289 -18.94 14.61 -3.53
C PRO A 289 -19.25 13.10 -3.58
N ASN A 290 -18.92 12.44 -4.70
CA ASN A 290 -19.14 11.01 -4.89
C ASN A 290 -17.96 10.16 -4.43
N ASP A 291 -16.92 10.75 -3.85
CA ASP A 291 -15.86 10.02 -3.19
C ASP A 291 -16.31 9.51 -1.82
N THR A 292 -17.15 8.47 -1.84
CA THR A 292 -17.81 7.91 -0.66
C THR A 292 -17.29 6.51 -0.29
N PRO A 293 -17.38 6.10 0.98
CA PRO A 293 -16.88 4.80 1.46
C PRO A 293 -17.45 3.58 0.73
N GLU A 294 -18.71 3.66 0.27
CA GLU A 294 -19.41 2.56 -0.42
C GLU A 294 -18.79 2.24 -1.79
N THR A 295 -17.97 3.13 -2.32
CA THR A 295 -17.41 3.03 -3.65
C THR A 295 -15.97 2.51 -3.67
N LEU A 296 -15.41 2.15 -2.50
CA LEU A 296 -14.06 1.60 -2.38
C LEU A 296 -14.06 0.07 -2.56
N ASP A 297 -12.96 -0.42 -3.14
CA ASP A 297 -12.60 -1.84 -3.18
C ASP A 297 -11.80 -2.20 -1.93
N TYR A 298 -12.48 -2.59 -0.86
CA TYR A 298 -11.84 -2.95 0.41
C TYR A 298 -10.92 -4.18 0.34
N PRO A 299 -11.21 -5.24 -0.44
CA PRO A 299 -10.24 -6.30 -0.72
C PRO A 299 -8.92 -5.78 -1.26
N LYS A 300 -8.96 -4.89 -2.25
CA LYS A 300 -7.78 -4.26 -2.85
C LYS A 300 -7.05 -3.36 -1.85
N LEU A 301 -7.79 -2.48 -1.16
CA LEU A 301 -7.26 -1.65 -0.08
C LEU A 301 -6.52 -2.49 0.96
N THR A 302 -7.10 -3.62 1.36
CA THR A 302 -6.48 -4.55 2.32
C THR A 302 -5.18 -5.15 1.77
N ALA A 303 -5.20 -5.59 0.51
CA ALA A 303 -4.01 -6.16 -0.13
C ALA A 303 -2.86 -5.15 -0.21
N ILE A 304 -3.15 -3.91 -0.62
CA ILE A 304 -2.16 -2.82 -0.69
C ILE A 304 -1.63 -2.49 0.71
N SER A 305 -2.51 -2.34 1.70
CA SER A 305 -2.14 -2.05 3.09
C SER A 305 -1.20 -3.12 3.65
N ARG A 306 -1.46 -4.40 3.35
CA ARG A 306 -0.58 -5.52 3.76
C ARG A 306 0.78 -5.50 3.08
N VAL A 307 0.86 -5.10 1.81
CA VAL A 307 2.15 -4.92 1.12
C VAL A 307 2.96 -3.81 1.78
N MET A 308 2.35 -2.65 2.01
CA MET A 308 3.03 -1.51 2.64
C MET A 308 3.48 -1.85 4.06
N HIS A 309 2.61 -2.47 4.86
CA HIS A 309 2.93 -2.96 6.20
C HIS A 309 4.12 -3.93 6.18
N GLY A 310 4.11 -4.92 5.27
CA GLY A 310 5.19 -5.90 5.13
C GLY A 310 6.53 -5.27 4.77
N VAL A 311 6.55 -4.30 3.86
CA VAL A 311 7.76 -3.54 3.51
C VAL A 311 8.30 -2.78 4.72
N VAL A 312 7.43 -2.11 5.50
CA VAL A 312 7.84 -1.39 6.73
C VAL A 312 8.36 -2.37 7.78
N ALA A 313 7.66 -3.49 8.01
CA ALA A 313 8.07 -4.52 8.97
C ALA A 313 9.45 -5.09 8.63
N ARG A 314 9.68 -5.38 7.35
CA ARG A 314 10.99 -5.84 6.85
C ARG A 314 12.08 -4.78 7.01
N ALA A 315 11.79 -3.54 6.64
CA ALA A 315 12.73 -2.43 6.79
C ALA A 315 13.12 -2.19 8.26
N ALA A 316 12.15 -2.32 9.16
CA ALA A 316 12.34 -2.12 10.60
C ALA A 316 13.39 -3.03 11.21
N VAL A 317 13.55 -4.26 10.69
CA VAL A 317 14.49 -5.26 11.20
C VAL A 317 15.70 -5.52 10.30
N ALA A 318 15.72 -4.97 9.09
CA ALA A 318 16.82 -5.17 8.14
C ALA A 318 18.17 -4.65 8.70
N PRO A 319 19.28 -5.33 8.43
CA PRO A 319 20.60 -4.87 8.89
C PRO A 319 21.00 -3.53 8.25
N SER A 320 20.59 -3.27 7.02
CA SER A 320 20.80 -2.00 6.30
C SER A 320 19.64 -1.75 5.35
N LEU A 321 19.41 -0.48 5.02
CA LEU A 321 18.44 -0.07 4.01
C LEU A 321 19.14 0.46 2.74
N PRO A 322 18.49 0.34 1.58
CA PRO A 322 18.97 0.94 0.34
C PRO A 322 19.12 2.46 0.48
N ARG A 323 20.20 3.00 -0.03
CA ARG A 323 20.43 4.44 -0.07
C ARG A 323 19.91 5.04 -1.38
N TRP A 324 19.69 6.33 -1.38
CA TRP A 324 19.36 7.09 -2.58
C TRP A 324 20.43 6.97 -3.65
N SER A 325 20.01 6.71 -4.88
CA SER A 325 20.86 6.78 -6.07
C SER A 325 20.53 8.02 -6.88
N ASP A 326 21.54 8.82 -7.22
CA ASP A 326 21.40 9.96 -8.14
C ASP A 326 21.30 9.52 -9.61
N ALA A 327 21.63 8.27 -9.92
CA ALA A 327 21.40 7.64 -11.20
C ALA A 327 20.15 6.77 -11.10
N PRO A 328 18.97 7.28 -11.49
CA PRO A 328 17.73 6.51 -11.40
C PRO A 328 17.79 5.29 -12.32
N ASP A 329 17.37 4.15 -11.79
CA ASP A 329 17.23 2.91 -12.54
C ASP A 329 15.80 2.78 -13.10
N HIS A 330 15.70 2.71 -14.41
CA HIS A 330 14.44 2.55 -15.12
C HIS A 330 14.28 1.11 -15.60
N PRO A 331 13.62 0.26 -14.79
CA PRO A 331 13.51 -1.16 -15.09
C PRO A 331 12.55 -1.43 -16.23
N ILE A 332 12.68 -2.58 -16.86
CA ILE A 332 11.76 -3.02 -17.91
C ILE A 332 10.31 -3.13 -17.41
N GLU A 333 10.12 -3.37 -16.11
CA GLU A 333 8.81 -3.40 -15.45
C GLU A 333 8.04 -2.09 -15.61
N GLU A 334 8.71 -0.95 -15.76
CA GLU A 334 8.07 0.34 -16.09
C GLU A 334 7.40 0.28 -17.46
N ALA A 335 8.11 -0.20 -18.49
CA ALA A 335 7.56 -0.38 -19.82
C ALA A 335 6.42 -1.40 -19.84
N VAL A 336 6.56 -2.50 -19.11
CA VAL A 336 5.50 -3.50 -18.92
C VAL A 336 4.26 -2.85 -18.29
N THR A 337 4.44 -2.07 -17.23
CA THR A 337 3.35 -1.37 -16.55
C THR A 337 2.60 -0.44 -17.49
N ILE A 338 3.32 0.42 -18.22
CA ILE A 338 2.70 1.37 -19.17
C ILE A 338 1.99 0.62 -20.29
N ARG A 339 2.60 -0.43 -20.85
CA ARG A 339 1.99 -1.29 -21.88
C ARG A 339 0.66 -1.86 -21.42
N ASP A 340 0.65 -2.45 -20.23
CA ASP A 340 -0.53 -3.12 -19.70
C ASP A 340 -1.65 -2.12 -19.41
N VAL A 341 -1.33 -0.94 -18.83
CA VAL A 341 -2.29 0.14 -18.65
C VAL A 341 -2.87 0.59 -20.01
N LEU A 342 -2.04 0.85 -21.00
CA LEU A 342 -2.52 1.26 -22.33
C LEU A 342 -3.38 0.19 -23.01
N ARG A 343 -3.10 -1.10 -22.80
CA ARG A 343 -3.96 -2.20 -23.27
C ARG A 343 -5.32 -2.20 -22.57
N ILE A 344 -5.35 -1.99 -21.25
CA ILE A 344 -6.60 -1.87 -20.49
C ILE A 344 -7.41 -0.67 -20.99
N LEU A 345 -6.77 0.50 -21.17
CA LEU A 345 -7.44 1.69 -21.71
C LEU A 345 -8.01 1.43 -23.12
N ALA A 346 -7.23 0.81 -24.01
CA ALA A 346 -7.68 0.45 -25.35
C ALA A 346 -8.89 -0.50 -25.35
N SER A 347 -8.90 -1.46 -24.43
CA SER A 347 -10.01 -2.42 -24.28
C SER A 347 -11.28 -1.76 -23.72
N ASN A 348 -11.15 -0.66 -22.98
CA ASN A 348 -12.24 0.08 -22.35
C ASN A 348 -12.53 1.43 -23.03
N ARG A 349 -12.13 1.59 -24.31
CA ARG A 349 -12.19 2.87 -25.04
C ARG A 349 -13.56 3.54 -25.06
N GLU A 350 -14.64 2.77 -25.12
CA GLU A 350 -16.02 3.28 -25.15
C GLU A 350 -16.43 3.84 -23.79
N ALA A 351 -16.17 3.07 -22.71
CA ALA A 351 -16.46 3.49 -21.34
C ALA A 351 -15.67 4.75 -20.95
N LEU A 352 -14.41 4.82 -21.38
CA LEU A 352 -13.50 5.95 -21.13
C LEU A 352 -13.62 7.08 -22.16
N ARG A 353 -14.50 6.95 -23.16
CA ARG A 353 -14.70 7.94 -24.23
C ARG A 353 -13.41 8.30 -24.98
N ILE A 354 -12.50 7.34 -25.15
CA ILE A 354 -11.24 7.52 -25.84
C ILE A 354 -11.53 7.79 -27.33
N ASN A 355 -11.10 8.95 -27.81
CA ASN A 355 -11.33 9.38 -29.17
C ASN A 355 -10.38 8.72 -30.20
N ALA A 356 -10.59 8.97 -31.50
CA ALA A 356 -9.79 8.36 -32.57
C ALA A 356 -8.30 8.74 -32.50
N ALA A 357 -7.98 9.99 -32.16
CA ALA A 357 -6.58 10.45 -32.04
C ALA A 357 -5.87 9.78 -30.87
N GLN A 358 -6.52 9.70 -29.71
CA GLN A 358 -6.01 8.96 -28.55
C GLN A 358 -5.83 7.46 -28.86
N SER A 359 -6.79 6.84 -29.58
CA SER A 359 -6.70 5.44 -29.99
C SER A 359 -5.50 5.17 -30.90
N LEU A 360 -5.22 6.09 -31.87
CA LEU A 360 -4.05 6.01 -32.73
C LEU A 360 -2.75 6.17 -31.93
N LEU A 361 -2.70 7.09 -30.99
CA LEU A 361 -1.54 7.30 -30.12
C LEU A 361 -1.28 6.07 -29.24
N ILE A 362 -2.33 5.51 -28.61
CA ILE A 362 -2.24 4.27 -27.84
C ILE A 362 -1.70 3.13 -28.70
N ALA A 363 -2.28 2.90 -29.88
CA ALA A 363 -1.86 1.82 -30.79
C ALA A 363 -0.41 1.99 -31.28
N SER A 364 0.04 3.22 -31.54
CA SER A 364 1.43 3.52 -31.91
C SER A 364 2.39 3.24 -30.75
N THR A 365 2.03 3.71 -29.54
CA THR A 365 2.85 3.52 -28.33
C THR A 365 2.94 2.04 -27.94
N LEU A 366 1.84 1.29 -28.07
CA LEU A 366 1.84 -0.16 -27.81
C LEU A 366 2.81 -0.92 -28.72
N ARG A 367 2.89 -0.58 -30.02
CA ARG A 367 3.87 -1.22 -30.93
C ARG A 367 5.32 -0.99 -30.48
N THR A 368 5.64 0.22 -30.02
CA THR A 368 6.96 0.52 -29.46
C THR A 368 7.21 -0.27 -28.16
N LEU A 369 6.22 -0.30 -27.26
CA LEU A 369 6.31 -1.01 -25.99
C LEU A 369 6.44 -2.52 -26.18
N ASP A 370 5.72 -3.12 -27.14
CA ASP A 370 5.84 -4.55 -27.41
C ASP A 370 7.27 -4.91 -27.85
N GLY A 371 7.88 -4.10 -28.73
CA GLY A 371 9.28 -4.29 -29.11
C GLY A 371 10.28 -4.07 -27.97
N VAL A 372 10.04 -3.08 -27.10
CA VAL A 372 10.86 -2.83 -25.90
C VAL A 372 10.80 -4.02 -24.95
N VAL A 373 9.59 -4.52 -24.67
CA VAL A 373 9.39 -5.64 -23.74
C VAL A 373 9.96 -6.95 -24.30
N GLU A 374 9.82 -7.19 -25.60
CA GLU A 374 10.40 -8.35 -26.26
C GLU A 374 11.93 -8.36 -26.18
N ARG A 375 12.58 -7.21 -26.37
CA ARG A 375 14.04 -7.07 -26.22
C ARG A 375 14.52 -7.12 -24.77
N GLY A 376 13.62 -6.85 -23.79
CA GLY A 376 13.97 -6.75 -22.37
C GLY A 376 14.80 -5.52 -22.00
N THR A 377 14.91 -4.52 -22.90
CA THR A 377 15.69 -3.30 -22.69
C THR A 377 15.00 -2.08 -23.28
N ILE A 378 15.17 -0.92 -22.63
CA ILE A 378 14.62 0.36 -23.09
C ILE A 378 15.74 1.39 -23.19
N THR A 379 15.79 2.12 -24.29
CA THR A 379 16.69 3.26 -24.42
C THR A 379 16.08 4.53 -23.81
N ALA A 380 16.91 5.50 -23.42
CA ALA A 380 16.45 6.77 -22.88
C ALA A 380 15.49 7.51 -23.86
N THR A 381 15.77 7.45 -25.16
CA THR A 381 14.92 8.07 -26.21
C THR A 381 13.55 7.38 -26.30
N GLU A 382 13.53 6.04 -26.34
CA GLU A 382 12.27 5.28 -26.33
C GLU A 382 11.45 5.55 -25.08
N ARG A 383 12.10 5.53 -23.92
CA ARG A 383 11.45 5.83 -22.63
C ARG A 383 10.82 7.23 -22.66
N ALA A 384 11.56 8.26 -23.08
CA ALA A 384 11.05 9.62 -23.15
C ALA A 384 9.82 9.75 -24.08
N ALA A 385 9.86 9.09 -25.24
CA ALA A 385 8.73 9.09 -26.18
C ALA A 385 7.49 8.37 -25.61
N ILE A 386 7.71 7.20 -24.97
CA ILE A 386 6.64 6.43 -24.33
C ILE A 386 5.98 7.24 -23.21
N ILE A 387 6.79 7.86 -22.35
CA ILE A 387 6.30 8.69 -21.23
C ILE A 387 5.47 9.86 -21.75
N GLN A 388 5.97 10.57 -22.76
CA GLN A 388 5.26 11.70 -23.34
C GLN A 388 3.90 11.25 -23.93
N ALA A 389 3.87 10.13 -24.65
CA ALA A 389 2.64 9.57 -25.18
C ALA A 389 1.66 9.15 -24.06
N ALA A 390 2.16 8.45 -23.04
CA ALA A 390 1.35 8.04 -21.90
C ALA A 390 0.75 9.23 -21.14
N ARG A 391 1.54 10.31 -20.94
CA ARG A 391 1.05 11.55 -20.35
C ARG A 391 -0.11 12.15 -21.14
N VAL A 392 0.05 12.29 -22.46
CA VAL A 392 -1.01 12.83 -23.30
C VAL A 392 -2.28 11.99 -23.21
N VAL A 393 -2.17 10.66 -23.26
CA VAL A 393 -3.33 9.78 -23.12
C VAL A 393 -4.00 9.96 -21.78
N LEU A 394 -3.25 9.89 -20.69
CA LEU A 394 -3.80 9.92 -19.32
C LEU A 394 -4.39 11.29 -18.95
N MET A 395 -3.72 12.38 -19.31
CA MET A 395 -4.24 13.75 -19.05
C MET A 395 -5.48 14.11 -19.88
N THR A 396 -5.82 13.34 -20.88
CA THR A 396 -6.95 13.62 -21.78
C THR A 396 -8.05 12.55 -21.72
N ALA A 397 -7.81 11.45 -21.02
CA ALA A 397 -8.77 10.35 -20.86
C ALA A 397 -9.56 10.45 -19.54
N PHE A 398 -9.09 11.25 -18.58
CA PHE A 398 -9.70 11.39 -17.24
C PHE A 398 -9.97 12.82 -16.86
#